data_361beb464ff346f027366c87f8f53444
#
_entry.id   361beb464ff346f027366c87f8f53444
#
_cell.length_a   1.000
_cell.length_b   1.000
_cell.length_c   1.000
_cell.angle_alpha   90.00
_cell.angle_beta   90.00
_cell.angle_gamma   90.00
#
_symmetry.space_group_name_H-M   'P 1'
#
loop_
_entity.id
_entity.type
_entity.pdbx_description
1 polymer ?
#
loop_
_entity_poly.entity_id
_entity_poly.type
_entity_poly.pdbx_seq_one_letter_code
_entity_poly.pdbx_strand_id
1 'polypeptide(L)'
;MAPAPKKNVPNPVVKPTGRPVVKKKVRLSQAEATLKMLSATANLLLNNPPERVTVQKICQAADVHTDYVVRYFGSREELLCQTIEAAFLGVVLREVGNTSRVEDTLTNTAGILEKSHARFRTIAYLLGCGVDPERFQPSQQLVLGYLLAEAKNPNTTERTKTNLILIGCLLSQSLAIFADVNNVTDQQRADLLTFIGYLPQLAESTQKDLSWDKPLPKKRK
;
A
#
# COMPACT_ATOMS: atom_id res chain seq x y z
N MET A 1 76.70 26.66 -44.64
CA MET A 1 75.50 26.31 -45.35
C MET A 1 74.47 25.82 -44.30
N ALA A 2 73.48 26.66 -43.99
CA ALA A 2 72.41 26.34 -43.07
C ALA A 2 71.18 25.76 -43.79
N PRO A 3 70.53 24.73 -43.34
CA PRO A 3 69.36 24.15 -44.03
C PRO A 3 68.12 25.00 -43.78
N ALA A 4 67.24 25.07 -44.80
CA ALA A 4 66.03 25.87 -44.93
C ALA A 4 64.89 25.33 -43.95
N PRO A 5 63.95 26.20 -43.45
CA PRO A 5 62.87 25.80 -42.55
C PRO A 5 61.75 25.06 -43.33
N LYS A 6 61.28 23.97 -42.71
CA LYS A 6 60.16 23.18 -43.21
C LYS A 6 58.85 23.96 -43.02
N LYS A 7 58.04 24.06 -44.06
CA LYS A 7 56.67 24.65 -44.04
C LYS A 7 55.71 23.78 -43.21
N ASN A 8 55.08 24.40 -42.22
CA ASN A 8 53.95 23.82 -41.48
C ASN A 8 52.70 23.71 -42.38
N VAL A 9 52.25 22.49 -42.61
CA VAL A 9 50.95 22.19 -43.22
C VAL A 9 49.87 22.19 -42.14
N PRO A 10 48.79 22.99 -42.26
CA PRO A 10 47.73 22.99 -41.25
C PRO A 10 46.89 21.70 -41.34
N ASN A 11 46.72 21.02 -40.21
CA ASN A 11 45.84 19.87 -40.07
C ASN A 11 44.38 20.26 -40.37
N PRO A 12 43.63 19.43 -41.11
CA PRO A 12 42.21 19.67 -41.35
C PRO A 12 41.40 19.53 -40.05
N VAL A 13 40.70 20.60 -39.68
CA VAL A 13 39.74 20.64 -38.57
C VAL A 13 38.55 19.76 -38.94
N VAL A 14 38.48 18.56 -38.34
CA VAL A 14 37.32 17.69 -38.44
C VAL A 14 36.21 18.30 -37.57
N LYS A 15 35.17 18.87 -38.18
CA LYS A 15 33.96 19.32 -37.51
C LYS A 15 33.20 18.08 -36.99
N PRO A 16 32.84 18.02 -35.72
CA PRO A 16 31.97 16.94 -35.22
C PRO A 16 30.54 17.17 -35.74
N THR A 17 30.18 16.52 -36.83
CA THR A 17 28.81 16.39 -37.30
C THR A 17 28.13 15.23 -36.59
N GLY A 18 27.54 15.51 -35.46
CA GLY A 18 26.72 14.55 -34.71
C GLY A 18 25.77 15.31 -33.79
N ARG A 19 24.67 15.85 -34.33
CA ARG A 19 23.55 16.22 -33.47
C ARG A 19 23.09 14.96 -32.74
N PRO A 20 22.98 14.97 -31.39
CA PRO A 20 22.45 13.83 -30.67
C PRO A 20 21.05 13.55 -31.23
N VAL A 21 20.83 12.33 -31.69
CA VAL A 21 19.50 11.84 -32.08
C VAL A 21 18.67 11.80 -30.79
N VAL A 22 17.87 12.84 -30.57
CA VAL A 22 16.86 12.86 -29.51
C VAL A 22 15.87 11.77 -29.88
N LYS A 23 15.97 10.60 -29.20
CA LYS A 23 14.98 9.54 -29.32
C LYS A 23 13.62 10.16 -28.98
N LYS A 24 12.73 10.27 -29.96
CA LYS A 24 11.36 10.74 -29.78
C LYS A 24 10.72 9.85 -28.72
N LYS A 25 10.49 10.36 -27.49
CA LYS A 25 9.77 9.61 -26.44
C LYS A 25 8.42 9.20 -27.03
N VAL A 26 8.17 7.90 -27.10
CA VAL A 26 6.88 7.36 -27.52
C VAL A 26 5.81 7.93 -26.57
N ARG A 27 4.77 8.52 -27.11
CA ARG A 27 3.69 9.10 -26.33
C ARG A 27 2.94 7.94 -25.67
N LEU A 28 3.08 7.81 -24.34
CA LEU A 28 2.36 6.82 -23.56
C LEU A 28 0.85 7.07 -23.66
N SER A 29 0.05 6.02 -23.75
CA SER A 29 -1.40 6.12 -23.55
C SER A 29 -1.71 6.53 -22.12
N GLN A 30 -2.91 7.07 -21.87
CA GLN A 30 -3.35 7.40 -20.51
C GLN A 30 -3.28 6.20 -19.57
N ALA A 31 -3.74 5.03 -20.02
CA ALA A 31 -3.74 3.80 -19.23
C ALA A 31 -2.32 3.37 -18.84
N GLU A 32 -1.37 3.38 -19.79
CA GLU A 32 0.02 3.04 -19.53
C GLU A 32 0.69 4.02 -18.55
N ALA A 33 0.45 5.33 -18.74
CA ALA A 33 0.99 6.34 -17.83
C ALA A 33 0.41 6.20 -16.42
N THR A 34 -0.90 5.96 -16.29
CA THR A 34 -1.56 5.72 -15.02
C THR A 34 -0.99 4.50 -14.29
N LEU A 35 -0.87 3.36 -14.97
CA LEU A 35 -0.29 2.13 -14.41
C LEU A 35 1.16 2.32 -13.96
N LYS A 36 1.98 3.00 -14.76
CA LYS A 36 3.37 3.32 -14.39
C LYS A 36 3.44 4.18 -13.13
N MET A 37 2.59 5.21 -13.03
CA MET A 37 2.56 6.08 -11.84
C MET A 37 2.07 5.34 -10.60
N LEU A 38 1.02 4.53 -10.70
CA LEU A 38 0.54 3.72 -9.58
C LEU A 38 1.61 2.72 -9.10
N SER A 39 2.25 2.01 -10.03
CA SER A 39 3.32 1.06 -9.71
C SER A 39 4.54 1.75 -9.07
N ALA A 40 4.99 2.86 -9.63
CA ALA A 40 6.10 3.63 -9.08
C ALA A 40 5.78 4.18 -7.68
N THR A 41 4.57 4.69 -7.48
CA THR A 41 4.10 5.20 -6.20
C THR A 41 4.02 4.09 -5.15
N ALA A 42 3.49 2.92 -5.49
CA ALA A 42 3.44 1.76 -4.60
C ALA A 42 4.85 1.36 -4.13
N ASN A 43 5.81 1.24 -5.05
CA ASN A 43 7.19 0.92 -4.73
C ASN A 43 7.86 1.97 -3.84
N LEU A 44 7.56 3.25 -4.07
CA LEU A 44 8.08 4.33 -3.23
C LEU A 44 7.51 4.29 -1.82
N LEU A 45 6.22 3.99 -1.66
CA LEU A 45 5.54 3.89 -0.35
C LEU A 45 6.02 2.71 0.50
N LEU A 46 6.50 1.63 -0.12
CA LEU A 46 7.09 0.50 0.61
C LEU A 46 8.37 0.91 1.36
N ASN A 47 9.16 1.82 0.78
CA ASN A 47 10.49 2.18 1.27
C ASN A 47 10.58 3.60 1.85
N ASN A 48 9.53 4.38 1.77
CA ASN A 48 9.52 5.77 2.23
C ASN A 48 8.21 6.11 2.95
N PRO A 49 8.28 6.98 3.96
CA PRO A 49 7.07 7.54 4.54
C PRO A 49 6.33 8.43 3.51
N PRO A 50 4.98 8.49 3.59
CA PRO A 50 4.15 9.13 2.56
C PRO A 50 4.50 10.59 2.30
N GLU A 51 4.89 11.35 3.33
CA GLU A 51 5.30 12.76 3.22
C GLU A 51 6.55 12.96 2.34
N ARG A 52 7.40 11.93 2.21
CA ARG A 52 8.61 11.96 1.37
C ARG A 52 8.38 11.47 -0.06
N VAL A 53 7.19 10.95 -0.36
CA VAL A 53 6.80 10.50 -1.71
C VAL A 53 6.22 11.67 -2.48
N THR A 54 7.09 12.51 -3.06
CA THR A 54 6.70 13.73 -3.79
C THR A 54 6.32 13.42 -5.24
N VAL A 55 5.54 14.33 -5.87
CA VAL A 55 5.18 14.26 -7.29
C VAL A 55 6.43 14.09 -8.18
N GLN A 56 7.49 14.84 -7.87
CA GLN A 56 8.74 14.75 -8.64
C GLN A 56 9.37 13.35 -8.57
N LYS A 57 9.46 12.76 -7.36
CA LYS A 57 10.00 11.39 -7.20
C LYS A 57 9.16 10.35 -7.91
N ILE A 58 7.82 10.48 -7.83
CA ILE A 58 6.89 9.57 -8.52
C ILE A 58 7.12 9.64 -10.03
N CYS A 59 7.11 10.85 -10.58
CA CYS A 59 7.26 11.05 -12.02
C CYS A 59 8.64 10.64 -12.53
N GLN A 60 9.69 10.86 -11.74
CA GLN A 60 11.04 10.37 -12.05
C GLN A 60 11.08 8.84 -12.07
N ALA A 61 10.49 8.17 -11.07
CA ALA A 61 10.45 6.72 -11.00
C ALA A 61 9.58 6.08 -12.09
N ALA A 62 8.50 6.75 -12.51
CA ALA A 62 7.59 6.31 -13.56
C ALA A 62 8.09 6.67 -14.99
N ASP A 63 9.13 7.49 -15.12
CA ASP A 63 9.61 8.11 -16.39
C ASP A 63 8.48 8.82 -17.16
N VAL A 64 7.73 9.68 -16.43
CA VAL A 64 6.62 10.48 -16.97
C VAL A 64 6.78 11.96 -16.61
N HIS A 65 6.03 12.84 -17.28
CA HIS A 65 6.01 14.27 -16.97
C HIS A 65 5.12 14.56 -15.75
N THR A 66 5.49 15.57 -14.95
CA THR A 66 4.76 15.94 -13.72
C THR A 66 3.31 16.34 -13.95
N ASP A 67 3.00 16.94 -15.11
CA ASP A 67 1.64 17.34 -15.48
C ASP A 67 0.65 16.17 -15.54
N TYR A 68 1.14 14.94 -15.69
CA TYR A 68 0.29 13.76 -15.74
C TYR A 68 -0.38 13.46 -14.40
N VAL A 69 0.25 13.85 -13.27
CA VAL A 69 -0.37 13.69 -11.94
C VAL A 69 -1.62 14.53 -11.85
N VAL A 70 -1.53 15.83 -12.16
CA VAL A 70 -2.68 16.73 -12.14
C VAL A 70 -3.71 16.32 -13.18
N ARG A 71 -3.27 15.94 -14.37
CA ARG A 71 -4.16 15.60 -15.50
C ARG A 71 -4.95 14.31 -15.28
N TYR A 72 -4.37 13.28 -14.65
CA TYR A 72 -4.98 11.95 -14.54
C TYR A 72 -5.52 11.65 -13.13
N PHE A 73 -5.00 12.32 -12.12
CA PHE A 73 -5.41 12.10 -10.72
C PHE A 73 -5.97 13.36 -10.05
N GLY A 74 -5.74 14.54 -10.63
CA GLY A 74 -6.15 15.81 -10.03
C GLY A 74 -5.21 16.30 -8.95
N SER A 75 -4.78 15.43 -8.03
CA SER A 75 -3.85 15.78 -6.95
C SER A 75 -2.87 14.63 -6.64
N ARG A 76 -1.84 14.95 -5.86
CA ARG A 76 -0.92 13.94 -5.31
C ARG A 76 -1.65 13.03 -4.31
N GLU A 77 -2.48 13.59 -3.48
CA GLU A 77 -3.25 12.86 -2.46
C GLU A 77 -4.18 11.82 -3.12
N GLU A 78 -4.85 12.18 -4.22
CA GLU A 78 -5.69 11.24 -4.96
C GLU A 78 -4.86 10.14 -5.62
N LEU A 79 -3.68 10.45 -6.16
CA LEU A 79 -2.74 9.43 -6.66
C LEU A 79 -2.32 8.47 -5.54
N LEU A 80 -2.02 8.97 -4.34
CA LEU A 80 -1.71 8.12 -3.18
C LEU A 80 -2.91 7.25 -2.79
N CYS A 81 -4.14 7.81 -2.72
CA CYS A 81 -5.36 7.06 -2.45
C CYS A 81 -5.55 5.92 -3.44
N GLN A 82 -5.54 6.20 -4.74
CA GLN A 82 -5.71 5.19 -5.78
C GLN A 82 -4.62 4.13 -5.73
N THR A 83 -3.38 4.52 -5.42
CA THR A 83 -2.25 3.59 -5.32
C THR A 83 -2.45 2.58 -4.20
N ILE A 84 -2.77 3.04 -2.99
CA ILE A 84 -2.92 2.12 -1.85
C ILE A 84 -4.15 1.24 -1.98
N GLU A 85 -5.23 1.73 -2.58
CA GLU A 85 -6.43 0.93 -2.84
C GLU A 85 -6.16 -0.14 -3.91
N ALA A 86 -5.53 0.21 -5.03
CA ALA A 86 -5.19 -0.74 -6.09
C ALA A 86 -4.18 -1.82 -5.61
N ALA A 87 -3.13 -1.41 -4.89
CA ALA A 87 -2.14 -2.32 -4.34
C ALA A 87 -2.77 -3.28 -3.32
N PHE A 88 -3.63 -2.77 -2.44
CA PHE A 88 -4.31 -3.57 -1.43
C PHE A 88 -5.29 -4.57 -2.04
N LEU A 89 -6.11 -4.14 -3.00
CA LEU A 89 -7.00 -5.04 -3.73
C LEU A 89 -6.22 -6.17 -4.42
N GLY A 90 -5.06 -5.85 -5.01
CA GLY A 90 -4.17 -6.84 -5.62
C GLY A 90 -3.63 -7.86 -4.62
N VAL A 91 -3.32 -7.45 -3.38
CA VAL A 91 -2.92 -8.37 -2.30
C VAL A 91 -4.08 -9.26 -1.89
N VAL A 92 -5.26 -8.67 -1.60
CA VAL A 92 -6.45 -9.44 -1.19
C VAL A 92 -6.84 -10.47 -2.24
N LEU A 93 -6.95 -10.09 -3.51
CA LEU A 93 -7.32 -11.00 -4.59
C LEU A 93 -6.32 -12.15 -4.77
N ARG A 94 -5.02 -11.90 -4.57
CA ARG A 94 -3.99 -12.93 -4.66
C ARG A 94 -4.12 -13.93 -3.51
N GLU A 95 -4.30 -13.46 -2.30
CA GLU A 95 -4.40 -14.32 -1.11
C GLU A 95 -5.71 -15.14 -1.15
N VAL A 96 -6.82 -14.53 -1.55
CA VAL A 96 -8.10 -15.25 -1.76
C VAL A 96 -7.97 -16.33 -2.83
N GLY A 97 -7.23 -16.07 -3.91
CA GLY A 97 -7.02 -17.05 -4.99
C GLY A 97 -6.11 -18.23 -4.63
N ASN A 98 -5.29 -18.09 -3.59
CA ASN A 98 -4.29 -19.09 -3.18
C ASN A 98 -4.73 -19.96 -1.98
N THR A 99 -5.86 -19.67 -1.33
CA THR A 99 -6.31 -20.38 -0.13
C THR A 99 -6.89 -21.75 -0.46
N SER A 100 -6.05 -22.78 -0.34
CA SER A 100 -6.50 -24.19 -0.41
C SER A 100 -6.57 -24.88 0.96
N ARG A 101 -6.05 -24.29 2.05
CA ARG A 101 -6.01 -24.90 3.41
C ARG A 101 -6.19 -23.86 4.51
N VAL A 102 -6.92 -24.26 5.58
CA VAL A 102 -7.21 -23.43 6.78
C VAL A 102 -5.94 -23.03 7.54
N GLU A 103 -4.90 -23.86 7.55
CA GLU A 103 -3.60 -23.56 8.17
C GLU A 103 -2.85 -22.42 7.45
N ASP A 104 -3.05 -22.30 6.13
CA ASP A 104 -2.50 -21.20 5.34
C ASP A 104 -3.18 -19.86 5.65
N THR A 105 -4.43 -19.87 6.15
CA THR A 105 -5.20 -18.65 6.40
C THR A 105 -4.59 -17.80 7.52
N LEU A 106 -4.08 -18.39 8.60
CA LEU A 106 -3.45 -17.65 9.70
C LEU A 106 -2.10 -17.07 9.27
N THR A 107 -1.28 -17.86 8.57
CA THR A 107 -0.01 -17.40 8.03
C THR A 107 -0.21 -16.32 6.97
N ASN A 108 -1.25 -16.47 6.15
CA ASN A 108 -1.62 -15.49 5.13
C ASN A 108 -2.15 -14.19 5.74
N THR A 109 -2.92 -14.25 6.82
CA THR A 109 -3.41 -13.06 7.52
C THR A 109 -2.26 -12.23 8.07
N ALA A 110 -1.28 -12.85 8.72
CA ALA A 110 -0.08 -12.17 9.20
C ALA A 110 0.71 -11.52 8.04
N GLY A 111 0.88 -12.23 6.93
CA GLY A 111 1.54 -11.71 5.73
C GLY A 111 0.78 -10.55 5.06
N ILE A 112 -0.57 -10.59 5.04
CA ILE A 112 -1.39 -9.48 4.56
C ILE A 112 -1.21 -8.26 5.47
N LEU A 113 -1.22 -8.45 6.80
CA LEU A 113 -1.07 -7.39 7.77
C LEU A 113 0.32 -6.73 7.68
N GLU A 114 1.38 -7.52 7.54
CA GLU A 114 2.73 -7.00 7.36
C GLU A 114 2.86 -6.18 6.06
N LYS A 115 2.37 -6.70 4.94
CA LYS A 115 2.34 -5.99 3.65
C LYS A 115 1.42 -4.76 3.67
N SER A 116 0.49 -4.68 4.62
CA SER A 116 -0.45 -3.57 4.77
C SER A 116 0.11 -2.38 5.56
N HIS A 117 1.31 -2.49 6.15
CA HIS A 117 1.94 -1.40 6.92
C HIS A 117 2.02 -0.08 6.15
N ALA A 118 2.54 -0.13 4.92
CA ALA A 118 2.64 1.05 4.06
C ALA A 118 1.26 1.67 3.78
N ARG A 119 0.23 0.83 3.61
CA ARG A 119 -1.15 1.27 3.42
C ARG A 119 -1.68 2.01 4.64
N PHE A 120 -1.58 1.43 5.83
CA PHE A 120 -2.11 2.05 7.05
C PHE A 120 -1.42 3.37 7.38
N ARG A 121 -0.10 3.44 7.23
CA ARG A 121 0.66 4.69 7.39
C ARG A 121 0.24 5.74 6.36
N THR A 122 -0.01 5.34 5.13
CA THR A 122 -0.46 6.26 4.08
C THR A 122 -1.89 6.73 4.34
N ILE A 123 -2.81 5.87 4.80
CA ILE A 123 -4.16 6.28 5.21
C ILE A 123 -4.09 7.29 6.35
N ALA A 124 -3.31 7.02 7.41
CA ALA A 124 -3.14 7.95 8.53
C ALA A 124 -2.63 9.33 8.07
N TYR A 125 -1.65 9.35 7.17
CA TYR A 125 -1.14 10.58 6.56
C TYR A 125 -2.22 11.31 5.77
N LEU A 126 -2.99 10.62 4.93
CA LEU A 126 -4.02 11.20 4.09
C LEU A 126 -5.20 11.77 4.91
N LEU A 127 -5.59 11.08 5.99
CA LEU A 127 -6.57 11.59 6.95
C LEU A 127 -6.06 12.89 7.62
N GLY A 128 -4.77 12.94 7.97
CA GLY A 128 -4.12 14.16 8.46
C GLY A 128 -4.08 15.30 7.43
N CYS A 129 -4.08 14.97 6.14
CA CYS A 129 -4.21 15.95 5.04
C CYS A 129 -5.66 16.36 4.74
N GLY A 130 -6.64 15.83 5.47
CA GLY A 130 -8.06 16.18 5.32
C GLY A 130 -8.81 15.33 4.27
N VAL A 131 -8.26 14.19 3.85
CA VAL A 131 -8.99 13.24 3.00
C VAL A 131 -10.12 12.62 3.81
N ASP A 132 -11.33 12.56 3.23
CA ASP A 132 -12.50 12.01 3.87
C ASP A 132 -12.31 10.51 4.21
N PRO A 133 -12.54 10.08 5.47
CA PRO A 133 -12.49 8.67 5.87
C PRO A 133 -13.39 7.76 5.02
N GLU A 134 -14.51 8.24 4.52
CA GLU A 134 -15.44 7.47 3.68
C GLU A 134 -14.77 6.96 2.40
N ARG A 135 -13.70 7.65 1.93
CA ARG A 135 -12.91 7.25 0.77
C ARG A 135 -12.32 5.84 0.88
N PHE A 136 -12.05 5.38 2.10
CA PHE A 136 -11.42 4.09 2.37
C PHE A 136 -12.40 3.00 2.82
N GLN A 137 -13.67 3.34 3.10
CA GLN A 137 -14.67 2.39 3.58
C GLN A 137 -14.93 1.21 2.64
N PRO A 138 -15.02 1.38 1.29
CA PRO A 138 -15.31 0.27 0.39
C PRO A 138 -14.28 -0.86 0.48
N SER A 139 -12.99 -0.53 0.53
CA SER A 139 -11.93 -1.53 0.65
C SER A 139 -11.90 -2.20 2.03
N GLN A 140 -12.22 -1.47 3.10
CA GLN A 140 -12.35 -2.03 4.44
C GLN A 140 -13.55 -3.00 4.53
N GLN A 141 -14.68 -2.64 3.95
CA GLN A 141 -15.87 -3.51 3.90
C GLN A 141 -15.60 -4.81 3.13
N LEU A 142 -14.85 -4.73 2.02
CA LEU A 142 -14.45 -5.90 1.26
C LEU A 142 -13.63 -6.87 2.11
N VAL A 143 -12.63 -6.36 2.85
CA VAL A 143 -11.80 -7.18 3.75
C VAL A 143 -12.60 -7.76 4.88
N LEU A 144 -13.44 -6.96 5.53
CA LEU A 144 -14.31 -7.42 6.61
C LEU A 144 -15.23 -8.53 6.11
N GLY A 145 -15.85 -8.35 4.94
CA GLY A 145 -16.72 -9.36 4.32
C GLY A 145 -15.98 -10.67 4.04
N TYR A 146 -14.75 -10.59 3.52
CA TYR A 146 -13.90 -11.76 3.30
C TYR A 146 -13.56 -12.49 4.61
N LEU A 147 -13.09 -11.77 5.63
CA LEU A 147 -12.73 -12.35 6.92
C LEU A 147 -13.94 -12.98 7.62
N LEU A 148 -15.14 -12.36 7.50
CA LEU A 148 -16.39 -12.93 8.02
C LEU A 148 -16.78 -14.22 7.31
N ALA A 149 -16.60 -14.28 5.98
CA ALA A 149 -16.90 -15.48 5.21
C ALA A 149 -15.97 -16.66 5.56
N GLU A 150 -14.71 -16.36 5.94
CA GLU A 150 -13.75 -17.38 6.41
C GLU A 150 -13.97 -17.78 7.87
N ALA A 151 -14.63 -16.96 8.69
CA ALA A 151 -14.92 -17.25 10.10
C ALA A 151 -16.05 -18.28 10.25
N LYS A 152 -15.79 -19.55 9.91
CA LYS A 152 -16.80 -20.63 9.78
C LYS A 152 -17.24 -21.28 11.09
N ASN A 153 -16.89 -20.74 12.27
CA ASN A 153 -17.33 -21.33 13.54
C ASN A 153 -18.86 -21.22 13.73
N PRO A 154 -19.62 -22.34 13.71
CA PRO A 154 -21.08 -22.32 13.80
C PRO A 154 -21.58 -21.95 15.21
N ASN A 155 -20.73 -22.05 16.24
CA ASN A 155 -21.08 -21.79 17.65
C ASN A 155 -20.95 -20.31 18.01
N THR A 156 -20.50 -19.46 17.08
CA THR A 156 -20.30 -18.03 17.32
C THR A 156 -21.29 -17.18 16.55
N THR A 157 -21.82 -16.14 17.23
CA THR A 157 -22.73 -15.19 16.60
C THR A 157 -21.99 -14.27 15.62
N GLU A 158 -22.70 -13.73 14.63
CA GLU A 158 -22.15 -12.73 13.70
C GLU A 158 -21.61 -11.50 14.44
N ARG A 159 -22.25 -11.10 15.54
CA ARG A 159 -21.76 -10.02 16.41
C ARG A 159 -20.38 -10.32 16.96
N THR A 160 -20.16 -11.53 17.47
CA THR A 160 -18.88 -11.95 18.03
C THR A 160 -17.80 -11.97 16.95
N LYS A 161 -18.09 -12.59 15.81
CA LYS A 161 -17.16 -12.65 14.66
C LYS A 161 -16.75 -11.26 14.22
N THR A 162 -17.75 -10.39 13.98
CA THR A 162 -17.51 -9.00 13.55
C THR A 162 -16.64 -8.23 14.54
N ASN A 163 -16.95 -8.32 15.84
CA ASN A 163 -16.20 -7.60 16.87
C ASN A 163 -14.75 -8.09 16.96
N LEU A 164 -14.50 -9.39 16.93
CA LEU A 164 -13.14 -9.94 16.99
C LEU A 164 -12.32 -9.59 15.74
N ILE A 165 -12.92 -9.64 14.58
CA ILE A 165 -12.27 -9.21 13.33
C ILE A 165 -11.94 -7.73 13.38
N LEU A 166 -12.87 -6.87 13.83
CA LEU A 166 -12.60 -5.44 13.99
C LEU A 166 -11.48 -5.17 15.00
N ILE A 167 -11.45 -5.88 16.13
CA ILE A 167 -10.36 -5.78 17.11
C ILE A 167 -9.03 -6.14 16.44
N GLY A 168 -8.96 -7.25 15.72
CA GLY A 168 -7.76 -7.66 15.00
C GLY A 168 -7.31 -6.62 13.97
N CYS A 169 -8.24 -6.07 13.18
CA CYS A 169 -7.94 -5.02 12.20
C CYS A 169 -7.41 -3.74 12.89
N LEU A 170 -8.07 -3.28 13.97
CA LEU A 170 -7.66 -2.07 14.70
C LEU A 170 -6.29 -2.25 15.37
N LEU A 171 -6.03 -3.41 15.99
CA LEU A 171 -4.72 -3.72 16.56
C LEU A 171 -3.62 -3.72 15.49
N SER A 172 -3.88 -4.32 14.33
CA SER A 172 -2.93 -4.34 13.22
C SER A 172 -2.62 -2.94 12.69
N GLN A 173 -3.65 -2.10 12.55
CA GLN A 173 -3.49 -0.70 12.15
C GLN A 173 -2.70 0.09 13.21
N SER A 174 -3.00 -0.12 14.49
CA SER A 174 -2.28 0.51 15.60
C SER A 174 -0.80 0.11 15.63
N LEU A 175 -0.49 -1.17 15.45
CA LEU A 175 0.89 -1.65 15.35
C LEU A 175 1.63 -1.01 14.15
N ALA A 176 0.96 -0.85 13.02
CA ALA A 176 1.56 -0.23 11.84
C ALA A 176 1.92 1.25 12.04
N ILE A 177 1.19 1.97 12.88
CA ILE A 177 1.32 3.42 13.04
C ILE A 177 2.10 3.75 14.32
N PHE A 178 1.84 3.05 15.42
CA PHE A 178 2.29 3.45 16.76
C PHE A 178 3.31 2.50 17.40
N ALA A 179 3.73 1.44 16.73
CA ALA A 179 4.69 0.50 17.33
C ALA A 179 5.99 1.19 17.75
N ASP A 180 6.54 2.04 16.89
CA ASP A 180 7.79 2.77 17.17
C ASP A 180 7.62 3.78 18.32
N VAL A 181 6.45 4.44 18.40
CA VAL A 181 6.12 5.38 19.50
C VAL A 181 6.06 4.65 20.84
N ASN A 182 5.61 3.41 20.86
CA ASN A 182 5.49 2.57 22.05
C ASN A 182 6.72 1.69 22.30
N ASN A 183 7.81 1.88 21.55
CA ASN A 183 9.04 1.08 21.63
C ASN A 183 8.76 -0.44 21.52
N VAL A 184 7.81 -0.84 20.66
CA VAL A 184 7.47 -2.25 20.44
C VAL A 184 8.62 -2.90 19.69
N THR A 185 9.26 -3.91 20.33
CA THR A 185 10.32 -4.70 19.72
C THR A 185 9.79 -5.59 18.59
N ASP A 186 10.67 -6.07 17.72
CA ASP A 186 10.28 -7.01 16.64
C ASP A 186 9.66 -8.30 17.20
N GLN A 187 10.19 -8.81 18.33
CA GLN A 187 9.61 -9.98 19.00
C GLN A 187 8.19 -9.69 19.50
N GLN A 188 7.98 -8.58 20.19
CA GLN A 188 6.64 -8.19 20.67
C GLN A 188 5.67 -7.97 19.51
N ARG A 189 6.15 -7.42 18.37
CA ARG A 189 5.35 -7.26 17.16
C ARG A 189 4.92 -8.64 16.62
N ALA A 190 5.83 -9.59 16.53
CA ALA A 190 5.54 -10.96 16.11
C ALA A 190 4.53 -11.65 17.05
N ASP A 191 4.71 -11.51 18.35
CA ASP A 191 3.81 -12.06 19.36
C ASP A 191 2.37 -11.47 19.25
N LEU A 192 2.26 -10.16 19.05
CA LEU A 192 0.99 -9.48 18.88
C LEU A 192 0.28 -9.88 17.57
N LEU A 193 1.02 -10.02 16.47
CA LEU A 193 0.46 -10.52 15.20
C LEU A 193 -0.01 -11.97 15.35
N THR A 194 0.75 -12.82 16.06
CA THR A 194 0.35 -14.19 16.39
C THR A 194 -0.94 -14.21 17.23
N PHE A 195 -1.03 -13.33 18.24
CA PHE A 195 -2.24 -13.19 19.06
C PHE A 195 -3.46 -12.77 18.22
N ILE A 196 -3.29 -11.82 17.29
CA ILE A 196 -4.37 -11.42 16.37
C ILE A 196 -4.86 -12.62 15.56
N GLY A 197 -3.95 -13.46 15.05
CA GLY A 197 -4.30 -14.71 14.37
C GLY A 197 -5.02 -15.72 15.26
N TYR A 198 -4.82 -15.66 16.57
CA TYR A 198 -5.47 -16.54 17.55
C TYR A 198 -6.87 -16.08 17.99
N LEU A 199 -7.25 -14.81 17.77
CA LEU A 199 -8.54 -14.26 18.18
C LEU A 199 -9.76 -15.11 17.78
N PRO A 200 -9.85 -15.72 16.58
CA PRO A 200 -10.98 -16.58 16.23
C PRO A 200 -11.16 -17.78 17.15
N GLN A 201 -10.09 -18.31 17.74
CA GLN A 201 -10.12 -19.45 18.64
C GLN A 201 -10.69 -19.09 20.03
N LEU A 202 -10.59 -17.81 20.39
CA LEU A 202 -11.17 -17.28 21.64
C LEU A 202 -12.66 -16.92 21.51
N ALA A 203 -13.24 -17.08 20.32
CA ALA A 203 -14.57 -16.54 20.03
C ALA A 203 -15.67 -17.08 20.95
N GLU A 204 -15.68 -18.38 21.25
CA GLU A 204 -16.75 -19.00 22.07
C GLU A 204 -16.68 -18.57 23.54
N SER A 205 -15.48 -18.50 24.14
CA SER A 205 -15.32 -18.03 25.53
C SER A 205 -15.64 -16.54 25.61
N THR A 206 -15.06 -15.73 24.74
CA THR A 206 -15.30 -14.28 24.70
C THR A 206 -16.78 -13.94 24.52
N GLN A 207 -17.49 -14.69 23.69
CA GLN A 207 -18.91 -14.52 23.45
C GLN A 207 -19.73 -14.67 24.74
N LYS A 208 -19.43 -15.70 25.53
CA LYS A 208 -20.11 -15.98 26.80
C LYS A 208 -19.75 -14.93 27.85
N ASP A 209 -18.47 -14.68 28.04
CA ASP A 209 -17.95 -13.77 29.07
C ASP A 209 -18.44 -12.31 28.84
N LEU A 210 -18.52 -11.87 27.61
CA LEU A 210 -18.96 -10.51 27.24
C LEU A 210 -20.46 -10.43 26.90
N SER A 211 -21.21 -11.51 27.00
CA SER A 211 -22.63 -11.58 26.62
C SER A 211 -22.91 -11.11 25.18
N TRP A 212 -21.99 -11.43 24.25
CA TRP A 212 -22.16 -11.08 22.83
C TRP A 212 -23.08 -12.05 22.09
N ASP A 213 -23.50 -13.12 22.72
CA ASP A 213 -24.58 -14.02 22.30
C ASP A 213 -25.98 -13.37 22.43
N LYS A 214 -26.11 -12.32 23.23
CA LYS A 214 -27.37 -11.62 23.46
C LYS A 214 -27.59 -10.51 22.41
N PRO A 215 -28.85 -10.24 22.00
CA PRO A 215 -29.13 -9.14 21.09
C PRO A 215 -28.74 -7.79 21.72
N LEU A 216 -28.34 -6.84 20.87
CA LEU A 216 -28.08 -5.47 21.34
C LEU A 216 -29.34 -4.88 22.01
N PRO A 217 -29.19 -4.14 23.11
CA PRO A 217 -30.33 -3.44 23.71
C PRO A 217 -30.91 -2.46 22.66
N LYS A 218 -32.23 -2.50 22.51
CA LYS A 218 -32.93 -1.56 21.62
C LYS A 218 -32.57 -0.14 22.05
N LYS A 219 -32.07 0.70 21.12
CA LYS A 219 -31.89 2.13 21.41
C LYS A 219 -33.23 2.67 21.93
N ARG A 220 -33.24 3.19 23.15
CA ARG A 220 -34.37 3.98 23.63
C ARG A 220 -34.48 5.19 22.70
N LYS A 221 -35.62 5.32 22.03
CA LYS A 221 -35.94 6.49 21.20
C LYS A 221 -36.12 7.72 22.09
#